data_9bd3b2276fd06786b13c813db1d6f45d
#
_entry.id   9bd3b2276fd06786b13c813db1d6f45d
#
_cell.length_a   1.000
_cell.length_b   1.000
_cell.length_c   1.000
_cell.angle_alpha   90.00
_cell.angle_beta   90.00
_cell.angle_gamma   90.00
#
_symmetry.space_group_name_H-M   'P 1'
#
loop_
_entity.id
_entity.type
_entity.pdbx_description
1 polymer ?
#
loop_
_entity_poly.entity_id
_entity_poly.type
_entity_poly.pdbx_seq_one_letter_code
_entity_poly.pdbx_strand_id
1 'polypeptide(L)'
;MTAKTYQDITVGEAPDLVSIAITNPPDKTVYKLNEYFDRTGMLVTATFADGKSRIVSGYSVSPNGALGKTDTTITVSYTRKGITKTATQAITVVYLTSIVISNPPTYTEYYEGNSFNKAGMVVTAIYSNDATKILSDTDYTVTPEILMMKMTSVTISYTENGVTATTTQAVKVNY
;
A
#
# COMPACT_ATOMS: atom_id res chain seq x y z
N MET A 1 -26.16 5.58 68.92
CA MET A 1 -26.01 4.46 67.99
C MET A 1 -26.46 4.97 66.64
N THR A 2 -25.56 5.03 65.65
CA THR A 2 -25.88 5.44 64.26
C THR A 2 -26.26 4.21 63.48
N ALA A 3 -27.52 4.07 63.05
CA ALA A 3 -27.96 3.01 62.19
C ALA A 3 -27.35 3.19 60.79
N LYS A 4 -26.63 2.20 60.29
CA LYS A 4 -26.16 2.17 58.90
C LYS A 4 -27.21 1.48 58.05
N THR A 5 -27.72 2.18 57.03
CA THR A 5 -28.62 1.63 56.02
C THR A 5 -27.75 1.13 54.85
N TYR A 6 -27.88 -0.10 54.46
CA TYR A 6 -27.24 -0.69 53.28
C TYR A 6 -28.28 -0.73 52.15
N GLN A 7 -27.88 -0.33 50.96
CA GLN A 7 -28.68 -0.47 49.76
C GLN A 7 -28.08 -1.57 48.93
N ASP A 8 -28.84 -2.59 48.58
CA ASP A 8 -28.42 -3.64 47.65
C ASP A 8 -28.35 -3.06 46.25
N ILE A 9 -27.18 -3.15 45.66
CA ILE A 9 -26.94 -2.77 44.26
C ILE A 9 -26.89 -4.07 43.45
N THR A 10 -27.88 -4.30 42.60
CA THR A 10 -27.86 -5.37 41.62
C THR A 10 -27.13 -4.88 40.38
N VAL A 11 -25.94 -5.43 40.09
CA VAL A 11 -25.23 -5.21 38.83
C VAL A 11 -25.82 -6.16 37.80
N GLY A 12 -26.67 -5.65 36.93
CA GLY A 12 -27.19 -6.43 35.79
C GLY A 12 -26.07 -6.91 34.86
N GLU A 13 -26.24 -8.07 34.25
CA GLU A 13 -25.27 -8.56 33.24
C GLU A 13 -25.16 -7.57 32.09
N ALA A 14 -23.90 -7.34 31.66
CA ALA A 14 -23.66 -6.52 30.49
C ALA A 14 -24.23 -7.17 29.22
N PRO A 15 -24.97 -6.44 28.37
CA PRO A 15 -25.68 -7.01 27.21
C PRO A 15 -24.69 -7.60 26.19
N ASP A 16 -25.15 -8.62 25.47
CA ASP A 16 -24.37 -9.34 24.48
C ASP A 16 -24.13 -8.48 23.22
N LEU A 17 -23.01 -8.77 22.54
CA LEU A 17 -22.63 -8.10 21.30
C LEU A 17 -23.48 -8.66 20.13
N VAL A 18 -24.20 -7.78 19.44
CA VAL A 18 -25.04 -8.13 18.27
C VAL A 18 -24.28 -7.89 16.97
N SER A 19 -23.68 -6.70 16.80
CA SER A 19 -22.96 -6.32 15.58
C SER A 19 -21.91 -5.25 15.84
N ILE A 20 -21.01 -5.06 14.87
CA ILE A 20 -20.16 -3.87 14.76
C ILE A 20 -20.29 -3.25 13.38
N ALA A 21 -20.03 -1.96 13.29
CA ALA A 21 -19.93 -1.23 12.04
C ALA A 21 -18.80 -0.20 12.12
N ILE A 22 -18.14 0.05 11.01
CA ILE A 22 -17.24 1.21 10.86
C ILE A 22 -18.12 2.40 10.56
N THR A 23 -18.31 3.27 11.53
CA THR A 23 -19.22 4.43 11.46
C THR A 23 -18.52 5.69 10.96
N ASN A 24 -17.18 5.71 11.05
CA ASN A 24 -16.35 6.67 10.35
C ASN A 24 -15.16 5.91 9.73
N PRO A 25 -14.92 6.02 8.42
CA PRO A 25 -13.78 5.38 7.78
C PRO A 25 -12.46 6.02 8.26
N PRO A 26 -11.31 5.34 8.09
CA PRO A 26 -10.01 5.94 8.34
C PRO A 26 -9.73 7.08 7.36
N ASP A 27 -8.89 8.04 7.78
CA ASP A 27 -8.50 9.19 6.96
C ASP A 27 -7.71 8.77 5.70
N LYS A 28 -7.04 7.61 5.75
CA LYS A 28 -6.26 7.05 4.65
C LYS A 28 -6.83 5.70 4.23
N THR A 29 -7.11 5.57 2.91
CA THR A 29 -7.60 4.33 2.29
C THR A 29 -6.75 3.87 1.10
N VAL A 30 -5.78 4.69 0.66
CA VAL A 30 -4.84 4.37 -0.41
C VAL A 30 -3.43 4.27 0.18
N TYR A 31 -2.79 3.13 -0.02
CA TYR A 31 -1.49 2.78 0.55
C TYR A 31 -0.50 2.43 -0.55
N LYS A 32 0.78 2.63 -0.30
CA LYS A 32 1.85 2.02 -1.11
C LYS A 32 2.08 0.58 -0.65
N LEU A 33 2.64 -0.23 -1.53
CA LEU A 33 3.09 -1.57 -1.18
C LEU A 33 4.03 -1.53 0.04
N ASN A 34 3.86 -2.47 0.96
CA ASN A 34 4.60 -2.58 2.22
C ASN A 34 4.31 -1.49 3.26
N GLU A 35 3.39 -0.56 3.03
CA GLU A 35 2.88 0.31 4.11
C GLU A 35 2.00 -0.47 5.08
N TYR A 36 1.78 0.10 6.27
CA TYR A 36 0.91 -0.47 7.29
C TYR A 36 -0.43 0.27 7.30
N PHE A 37 -1.51 -0.45 7.65
CA PHE A 37 -2.82 0.15 7.79
C PHE A 37 -2.84 1.18 8.92
N ASP A 38 -3.28 2.40 8.61
CA ASP A 38 -3.46 3.50 9.55
C ASP A 38 -4.93 3.61 9.97
N ARG A 39 -5.18 3.56 11.27
CA ARG A 39 -6.53 3.64 11.87
C ARG A 39 -6.96 5.07 12.19
N THR A 40 -6.11 6.06 11.93
CA THR A 40 -6.41 7.47 12.25
C THR A 40 -7.75 7.88 11.65
N GLY A 41 -8.59 8.52 12.44
CA GLY A 41 -9.95 8.92 12.06
C GLY A 41 -11.00 7.79 12.12
N MET A 42 -10.61 6.50 12.16
CA MET A 42 -11.58 5.40 12.12
C MET A 42 -12.36 5.24 13.42
N LEU A 43 -13.69 5.20 13.32
CA LEU A 43 -14.59 4.91 14.44
C LEU A 43 -15.33 3.59 14.20
N VAL A 44 -15.29 2.74 15.21
CA VAL A 44 -16.02 1.47 15.22
C VAL A 44 -17.12 1.54 16.28
N THR A 45 -18.35 1.29 15.88
CA THR A 45 -19.52 1.29 16.76
C THR A 45 -20.04 -0.12 16.92
N ALA A 46 -20.21 -0.58 18.15
CA ALA A 46 -20.83 -1.83 18.50
C ALA A 46 -22.29 -1.62 18.92
N THR A 47 -23.17 -2.52 18.45
CA THR A 47 -24.58 -2.59 18.84
C THR A 47 -24.79 -3.81 19.74
N PHE A 48 -25.53 -3.64 20.82
CA PHE A 48 -25.76 -4.63 21.85
C PHE A 48 -27.23 -5.09 21.91
N ALA A 49 -27.50 -6.21 22.59
CA ALA A 49 -28.83 -6.83 22.70
C ALA A 49 -29.85 -5.94 23.45
N ASP A 50 -29.39 -4.92 24.19
CA ASP A 50 -30.25 -3.90 24.81
C ASP A 50 -30.70 -2.78 23.82
N GLY A 51 -30.36 -2.92 22.54
CA GLY A 51 -30.65 -1.96 21.48
C GLY A 51 -29.71 -0.74 21.47
N LYS A 52 -28.77 -0.63 22.41
CA LYS A 52 -27.86 0.49 22.50
C LYS A 52 -26.62 0.29 21.63
N SER A 53 -26.12 1.38 21.05
CA SER A 53 -24.87 1.41 20.29
C SER A 53 -23.87 2.33 20.98
N ARG A 54 -22.58 1.97 20.90
CA ARG A 54 -21.49 2.79 21.45
C ARG A 54 -20.21 2.58 20.69
N ILE A 55 -19.38 3.63 20.58
CA ILE A 55 -18.03 3.54 20.01
C ILE A 55 -17.20 2.61 20.90
N VAL A 56 -16.46 1.70 20.26
CA VAL A 56 -15.60 0.74 20.95
C VAL A 56 -14.15 0.93 20.53
N SER A 57 -13.25 0.66 21.48
CA SER A 57 -11.82 0.54 21.31
C SER A 57 -11.39 -0.91 21.58
N GLY A 58 -10.14 -1.26 21.32
CA GLY A 58 -9.64 -2.61 21.59
C GLY A 58 -10.05 -3.67 20.55
N TYR A 59 -10.52 -3.22 19.38
CA TYR A 59 -10.70 -4.09 18.22
C TYR A 59 -9.35 -4.42 17.55
N SER A 60 -9.26 -5.58 16.93
CA SER A 60 -8.14 -5.97 16.08
C SER A 60 -8.45 -5.67 14.60
N VAL A 61 -7.39 -5.61 13.79
CA VAL A 61 -7.50 -5.51 12.32
C VAL A 61 -6.66 -6.60 11.66
N SER A 62 -7.09 -7.04 10.49
CA SER A 62 -6.35 -8.01 9.67
C SER A 62 -6.47 -7.62 8.18
N PRO A 63 -5.36 -7.59 7.45
CA PRO A 63 -3.99 -7.74 7.91
C PRO A 63 -3.56 -6.63 8.89
N ASN A 64 -2.65 -6.93 9.82
CA ASN A 64 -2.05 -5.99 10.76
C ASN A 64 -0.55 -5.78 10.49
N GLY A 65 -0.02 -6.41 9.46
CA GLY A 65 1.34 -6.28 8.95
C GLY A 65 1.46 -5.31 7.77
N ALA A 66 2.59 -5.41 7.07
CA ALA A 66 2.80 -4.71 5.82
C ALA A 66 1.79 -5.16 4.76
N LEU A 67 1.15 -4.20 4.10
CA LEU A 67 0.13 -4.45 3.09
C LEU A 67 0.74 -4.98 1.80
N GLY A 68 0.18 -6.07 1.30
CA GLY A 68 0.58 -6.74 0.06
C GLY A 68 -0.24 -6.29 -1.15
N LYS A 69 0.18 -6.71 -2.35
CA LYS A 69 -0.48 -6.38 -3.62
C LYS A 69 -1.94 -6.85 -3.70
N THR A 70 -2.29 -7.89 -2.95
CA THR A 70 -3.62 -8.52 -2.95
C THR A 70 -4.55 -8.00 -1.86
N ASP A 71 -4.06 -7.15 -0.96
CA ASP A 71 -4.87 -6.61 0.12
C ASP A 71 -5.79 -5.51 -0.41
N THR A 72 -7.07 -5.80 -0.47
CA THR A 72 -8.13 -4.88 -0.93
C THR A 72 -9.08 -4.48 0.19
N THR A 73 -8.99 -5.16 1.34
CA THR A 73 -9.85 -4.93 2.49
C THR A 73 -9.11 -5.14 3.80
N ILE A 74 -9.50 -4.36 4.81
CA ILE A 74 -9.12 -4.57 6.21
C ILE A 74 -10.34 -5.12 6.94
N THR A 75 -10.19 -6.28 7.59
CA THR A 75 -11.20 -6.84 8.48
C THR A 75 -10.97 -6.33 9.88
N VAL A 76 -11.97 -5.66 10.44
CA VAL A 76 -12.02 -5.23 11.84
C VAL A 76 -12.76 -6.28 12.63
N SER A 77 -12.19 -6.74 13.76
CA SER A 77 -12.81 -7.75 14.64
C SER A 77 -12.88 -7.22 16.07
N TYR A 78 -14.05 -7.28 16.66
CA TYR A 78 -14.27 -6.93 18.06
C TYR A 78 -14.93 -8.10 18.80
N THR A 79 -14.34 -8.46 19.94
CA THR A 79 -14.80 -9.58 20.78
C THR A 79 -15.24 -9.09 22.13
N ARG A 80 -16.42 -9.52 22.58
CA ARG A 80 -16.93 -9.27 23.92
C ARG A 80 -17.63 -10.50 24.47
N LYS A 81 -17.31 -10.93 25.69
CA LYS A 81 -17.86 -12.16 26.33
C LYS A 81 -17.79 -13.41 25.40
N GLY A 82 -16.68 -13.58 24.66
CA GLY A 82 -16.53 -14.69 23.73
C GLY A 82 -17.28 -14.54 22.39
N ILE A 83 -18.12 -13.50 22.21
CA ILE A 83 -18.81 -13.23 20.94
C ILE A 83 -17.95 -12.30 20.10
N THR A 84 -17.57 -12.75 18.91
CA THR A 84 -16.80 -11.94 17.93
C THR A 84 -17.71 -11.49 16.79
N LYS A 85 -17.61 -10.22 16.42
CA LYS A 85 -18.24 -9.64 15.24
C LYS A 85 -17.19 -8.93 14.41
N THR A 86 -17.43 -8.88 13.09
CA THR A 86 -16.51 -8.29 12.12
C THR A 86 -17.19 -7.24 11.28
N ALA A 87 -16.39 -6.29 10.79
CA ALA A 87 -16.73 -5.31 9.77
C ALA A 87 -15.52 -5.12 8.83
N THR A 88 -15.74 -4.70 7.61
CA THR A 88 -14.66 -4.54 6.62
C THR A 88 -14.53 -3.11 6.15
N GLN A 89 -13.28 -2.67 5.92
CA GLN A 89 -12.90 -1.41 5.31
C GLN A 89 -12.19 -1.70 3.99
N ALA A 90 -12.71 -1.17 2.88
CA ALA A 90 -12.04 -1.27 1.59
C ALA A 90 -10.79 -0.38 1.56
N ILE A 91 -9.71 -0.88 0.99
CA ILE A 91 -8.45 -0.16 0.77
C ILE A 91 -7.95 -0.42 -0.65
N THR A 92 -7.02 0.43 -1.09
CA THR A 92 -6.28 0.23 -2.35
C THR A 92 -4.79 0.21 -2.04
N VAL A 93 -4.07 -0.83 -2.51
CA VAL A 93 -2.61 -0.88 -2.47
C VAL A 93 -2.05 -0.56 -3.85
N VAL A 94 -1.29 0.52 -3.95
CA VAL A 94 -0.66 1.01 -5.18
C VAL A 94 0.79 0.52 -5.23
N TYR A 95 1.19 -0.07 -6.35
CA TYR A 95 2.54 -0.59 -6.57
C TYR A 95 2.98 -0.40 -8.01
N LEU A 96 4.30 -0.41 -8.23
CA LEU A 96 4.92 -0.34 -9.56
C LEU A 96 4.52 -1.58 -10.39
N THR A 97 4.02 -1.35 -11.61
CA THR A 97 3.67 -2.44 -12.56
C THR A 97 4.65 -2.53 -13.71
N SER A 98 5.08 -1.40 -14.25
CA SER A 98 6.00 -1.34 -15.38
C SER A 98 6.72 -0.01 -15.46
N ILE A 99 7.75 0.04 -16.31
CA ILE A 99 8.35 1.29 -16.78
C ILE A 99 8.34 1.29 -18.31
N VAL A 100 8.24 2.49 -18.89
CA VAL A 100 8.32 2.68 -20.35
C VAL A 100 9.25 3.83 -20.65
N ILE A 101 9.91 3.77 -21.82
CA ILE A 101 10.64 4.90 -22.38
C ILE A 101 9.62 5.74 -23.13
N SER A 102 9.19 6.85 -22.55
CA SER A 102 8.19 7.74 -23.13
C SER A 102 8.82 8.72 -24.15
N ASN A 103 10.14 8.96 -24.04
CA ASN A 103 10.92 9.63 -25.06
C ASN A 103 12.28 8.92 -25.19
N PRO A 104 12.70 8.51 -26.39
CA PRO A 104 14.00 7.85 -26.57
C PRO A 104 15.17 8.84 -26.35
N PRO A 105 16.39 8.32 -26.08
CA PRO A 105 17.57 9.17 -25.95
C PRO A 105 17.92 9.83 -27.31
N THR A 106 18.58 10.97 -27.24
CA THR A 106 19.03 11.73 -28.42
C THR A 106 20.02 10.92 -29.27
N TYR A 107 20.83 10.08 -28.63
CA TYR A 107 21.85 9.26 -29.28
C TYR A 107 21.48 7.78 -29.13
N THR A 108 21.48 7.06 -30.25
CA THR A 108 21.23 5.60 -30.31
C THR A 108 22.35 4.86 -31.03
N GLU A 109 23.31 5.57 -31.64
CA GLU A 109 24.51 5.00 -32.28
C GLU A 109 25.76 5.39 -31.48
N TYR A 110 26.62 4.41 -31.26
CA TYR A 110 27.81 4.52 -30.41
C TYR A 110 29.00 3.80 -31.07
N TYR A 111 30.19 4.10 -30.59
CA TYR A 111 31.38 3.30 -30.86
C TYR A 111 31.68 2.36 -29.71
N GLU A 112 32.38 1.27 -29.97
CA GLU A 112 32.81 0.33 -28.93
C GLU A 112 33.58 1.05 -27.82
N GLY A 113 33.26 0.71 -26.55
CA GLY A 113 33.83 1.34 -25.35
C GLY A 113 33.14 2.63 -24.91
N ASN A 114 32.19 3.17 -25.67
CA ASN A 114 31.43 4.33 -25.23
C ASN A 114 30.47 3.96 -24.10
N SER A 115 30.22 4.91 -23.19
CA SER A 115 29.14 4.83 -22.21
C SER A 115 27.80 5.20 -22.85
N PHE A 116 26.72 4.52 -22.41
CA PHE A 116 25.37 4.89 -22.81
C PHE A 116 25.01 6.30 -22.32
N ASN A 117 24.50 7.12 -23.24
CA ASN A 117 24.10 8.50 -22.95
C ASN A 117 22.58 8.62 -22.77
N LYS A 118 22.14 9.02 -21.57
CA LYS A 118 20.73 9.20 -21.23
C LYS A 118 20.12 10.51 -21.77
N ALA A 119 20.92 11.43 -22.36
CA ALA A 119 20.45 12.76 -22.77
C ALA A 119 19.19 12.68 -23.65
N GLY A 120 18.14 13.39 -23.26
CA GLY A 120 16.84 13.41 -23.93
C GLY A 120 15.95 12.22 -23.63
N MET A 121 16.44 11.15 -22.98
CA MET A 121 15.60 10.02 -22.62
C MET A 121 14.68 10.36 -21.47
N VAL A 122 13.39 9.99 -21.59
CA VAL A 122 12.40 10.11 -20.52
C VAL A 122 11.88 8.71 -20.19
N VAL A 123 12.06 8.29 -18.95
CA VAL A 123 11.53 7.03 -18.43
C VAL A 123 10.35 7.33 -17.52
N THR A 124 9.23 6.65 -17.75
CA THR A 124 7.99 6.83 -16.99
C THR A 124 7.63 5.53 -16.29
N ALA A 125 7.46 5.59 -14.97
CA ALA A 125 6.91 4.50 -14.17
C ALA A 125 5.38 4.51 -14.24
N ILE A 126 4.79 3.31 -14.32
CA ILE A 126 3.34 3.07 -14.35
C ILE A 126 2.97 2.23 -13.13
N TYR A 127 1.90 2.63 -12.45
CA TYR A 127 1.44 2.00 -11.21
C TYR A 127 0.13 1.23 -11.42
N SER A 128 -0.22 0.39 -10.46
CA SER A 128 -1.41 -0.49 -10.49
C SER A 128 -2.76 0.25 -10.55
N ASN A 129 -2.77 1.55 -10.29
CA ASN A 129 -3.93 2.44 -10.40
C ASN A 129 -3.85 3.36 -11.63
N ASP A 130 -3.04 2.99 -12.62
CA ASP A 130 -2.78 3.75 -13.85
C ASP A 130 -2.12 5.14 -13.65
N ALA A 131 -1.75 5.47 -12.41
CA ALA A 131 -0.94 6.66 -12.16
C ALA A 131 0.44 6.51 -12.79
N THR A 132 1.03 7.62 -13.21
CA THR A 132 2.34 7.65 -13.82
C THR A 132 3.28 8.61 -13.09
N LYS A 133 4.59 8.33 -13.15
CA LYS A 133 5.65 9.19 -12.59
C LYS A 133 6.81 9.23 -13.57
N ILE A 134 7.20 10.42 -13.99
CA ILE A 134 8.46 10.62 -14.71
C ILE A 134 9.61 10.40 -13.72
N LEU A 135 10.56 9.55 -14.10
CA LEU A 135 11.74 9.23 -13.31
C LEU A 135 12.88 10.21 -13.63
N SER A 136 13.61 10.63 -12.61
CA SER A 136 14.86 11.34 -12.79
C SER A 136 15.98 10.38 -13.23
N ASP A 137 17.05 10.87 -13.84
CA ASP A 137 18.18 10.06 -14.32
C ASP A 137 18.89 9.26 -13.20
N THR A 138 18.70 9.66 -11.95
CA THR A 138 19.22 9.00 -10.76
C THR A 138 18.30 7.93 -10.19
N ASP A 139 17.03 7.91 -10.59
CA ASP A 139 16.04 6.94 -10.06
C ASP A 139 16.23 5.54 -10.68
N TYR A 140 16.81 5.43 -11.88
CA TYR A 140 16.93 4.17 -12.60
C TYR A 140 18.38 3.88 -13.04
N THR A 141 18.66 2.60 -13.24
CA THR A 141 19.96 2.13 -13.73
C THR A 141 19.86 1.70 -15.20
N VAL A 142 21.00 1.74 -15.91
CA VAL A 142 21.16 1.25 -17.28
C VAL A 142 22.24 0.19 -17.28
N THR A 143 21.98 -0.95 -17.89
CA THR A 143 22.93 -2.07 -17.95
C THR A 143 22.92 -2.70 -19.35
N PRO A 144 24.07 -2.92 -19.97
CA PRO A 144 25.40 -2.45 -19.55
C PRO A 144 25.56 -0.93 -19.72
N GLU A 145 26.42 -0.31 -18.92
CA GLU A 145 26.76 1.12 -19.04
C GLU A 145 27.77 1.35 -20.17
N ILE A 146 28.75 0.44 -20.31
CA ILE A 146 29.76 0.48 -21.39
C ILE A 146 29.30 -0.42 -22.53
N LEU A 147 29.27 0.12 -23.73
CA LEU A 147 28.75 -0.54 -24.91
C LEU A 147 29.88 -1.28 -25.66
N MET A 148 29.67 -2.55 -25.92
CA MET A 148 30.59 -3.42 -26.62
C MET A 148 30.03 -3.83 -27.97
N MET A 149 30.90 -4.23 -28.90
CA MET A 149 30.52 -4.74 -30.18
C MET A 149 29.44 -5.81 -30.11
N LYS A 150 28.54 -5.80 -31.08
CA LYS A 150 27.38 -6.71 -31.21
C LYS A 150 26.25 -6.49 -30.16
N MET A 151 26.38 -5.55 -29.27
CA MET A 151 25.25 -5.15 -28.40
C MET A 151 24.20 -4.41 -29.23
N THR A 152 22.93 -4.79 -29.05
CA THR A 152 21.79 -4.22 -29.77
C THR A 152 20.82 -3.50 -28.87
N SER A 153 20.98 -3.61 -27.55
CA SER A 153 20.14 -2.93 -26.55
C SER A 153 20.83 -2.79 -25.21
N VAL A 154 20.35 -1.85 -24.41
CA VAL A 154 20.60 -1.72 -22.98
C VAL A 154 19.31 -1.96 -22.22
N THR A 155 19.41 -2.45 -20.98
CA THR A 155 18.26 -2.64 -20.06
C THR A 155 18.22 -1.49 -19.07
N ILE A 156 17.06 -0.87 -18.96
CA ILE A 156 16.73 0.15 -17.96
C ILE A 156 15.97 -0.56 -16.83
N SER A 157 16.38 -0.32 -15.57
CA SER A 157 15.77 -0.95 -14.40
C SER A 157 15.44 0.10 -13.33
N TYR A 158 14.22 0.05 -12.81
CA TYR A 158 13.75 0.87 -11.70
C TYR A 158 13.14 -0.01 -10.61
N THR A 159 13.48 0.28 -9.37
CA THR A 159 12.97 -0.45 -8.19
C THR A 159 12.30 0.49 -7.22
N GLU A 160 11.06 0.20 -6.85
CA GLU A 160 10.32 0.93 -5.81
C GLU A 160 9.60 -0.06 -4.88
N ASN A 161 9.73 0.13 -3.58
CA ASN A 161 9.12 -0.72 -2.54
C ASN A 161 9.32 -2.24 -2.74
N GLY A 162 10.52 -2.64 -3.21
CA GLY A 162 10.88 -4.04 -3.46
C GLY A 162 10.33 -4.62 -4.77
N VAL A 163 9.68 -3.81 -5.62
CA VAL A 163 9.27 -4.22 -6.97
C VAL A 163 10.21 -3.62 -7.99
N THR A 164 10.81 -4.47 -8.83
CA THR A 164 11.66 -4.05 -9.96
C THR A 164 10.90 -4.19 -11.26
N ALA A 165 10.88 -3.13 -12.07
CA ALA A 165 10.40 -3.13 -13.43
C ALA A 165 11.56 -2.80 -14.39
N THR A 166 11.53 -3.40 -15.59
CA THR A 166 12.56 -3.20 -16.59
C THR A 166 11.96 -2.90 -17.96
N THR A 167 12.73 -2.18 -18.78
CA THR A 167 12.46 -1.97 -20.20
C THR A 167 13.79 -1.93 -20.96
N THR A 168 13.77 -1.97 -22.28
CA THR A 168 14.98 -1.95 -23.10
C THR A 168 15.01 -0.78 -24.06
N GLN A 169 16.21 -0.23 -24.29
CA GLN A 169 16.48 0.76 -25.32
C GLN A 169 17.40 0.13 -26.38
N ALA A 170 16.96 0.15 -27.63
CA ALA A 170 17.79 -0.30 -28.74
C ALA A 170 18.98 0.63 -28.96
N VAL A 171 20.15 0.05 -29.23
CA VAL A 171 21.38 0.76 -29.58
C VAL A 171 22.07 0.08 -30.77
N LYS A 172 22.88 0.83 -31.51
CA LYS A 172 23.77 0.34 -32.54
C LYS A 172 25.20 0.66 -32.16
N VAL A 173 26.06 -0.33 -32.10
CA VAL A 173 27.47 -0.15 -31.75
C VAL A 173 28.34 -0.41 -33.01
N ASN A 174 29.08 0.61 -33.42
CA ASN A 174 29.99 0.61 -34.57
C ASN A 174 31.44 0.37 -34.09
N TYR A 175 32.32 0.04 -35.07
CA TYR A 175 33.76 -0.06 -34.85
C TYR A 175 34.38 1.31 -34.61
#